data_462d2c1798d7ec05e15da9d85768783d
#
_entry.id   462d2c1798d7ec05e15da9d85768783d
#
_cell.length_a   1.000
_cell.length_b   1.000
_cell.length_c   1.000
_cell.angle_alpha   90.00
_cell.angle_beta   90.00
_cell.angle_gamma   90.00
#
_symmetry.space_group_name_H-M   'P 1'
#
loop_
_entity.id
_entity.type
_entity.pdbx_description
1 polymer ?
#
loop_
_entity_poly.entity_id
_entity_poly.type
_entity_poly.pdbx_seq_one_letter_code
_entity_poly.pdbx_strand_id
1 'polypeptide(L)'
;MLGLGASHVHLVEYHRIHLTSLHREILKPLIESPTVPNCGEILTVTDPPTLNPEKATAHRGFLENLNINEQIEFVYSFDVVEHVEDLDGFFGCCSRMLRPGGLSLHKFDLSGHEFFEDPMPPLDFQTYPTWLFNIIFPKYRRAVGNFADTIFDSMKKNGLEIQAVIPIRTAEPDYLEKIWPKLRKEARLRDRETVALLELIVISQKRLK
;
A
#
# COMPACT_ATOMS: atom_id res chain seq x y z
N MET A 1 14.68 5.19 0.28
CA MET A 1 15.37 3.90 0.55
C MET A 1 16.87 4.01 0.36
N LEU A 2 17.41 4.42 -0.81
CA LEU A 2 18.86 4.58 -0.99
C LEU A 2 19.48 5.53 0.05
N GLY A 3 18.85 6.68 0.31
CA GLY A 3 19.28 7.59 1.37
C GLY A 3 19.20 7.03 2.80
N LEU A 4 18.59 5.86 2.99
CA LEU A 4 18.54 5.12 4.26
C LEU A 4 19.45 3.89 4.25
N GLY A 5 20.34 3.78 3.27
CA GLY A 5 21.36 2.72 3.21
C GLY A 5 21.03 1.50 2.36
N ALA A 6 19.90 1.49 1.64
CA ALA A 6 19.63 0.41 0.69
C ALA A 6 20.67 0.43 -0.44
N SER A 7 21.20 -0.73 -0.79
CA SER A 7 22.15 -0.87 -1.90
C SER A 7 21.45 -0.88 -3.26
N HIS A 8 20.26 -1.45 -3.31
CA HIS A 8 19.43 -1.55 -4.50
C HIS A 8 17.95 -1.46 -4.15
N VAL A 9 17.10 -0.97 -5.08
CA VAL A 9 15.66 -0.82 -4.90
C VAL A 9 14.92 -1.45 -6.07
N HIS A 10 13.95 -2.33 -5.78
CA HIS A 10 12.99 -2.83 -6.75
C HIS A 10 11.72 -1.97 -6.70
N LEU A 11 11.37 -1.36 -7.81
CA LEU A 11 10.15 -0.56 -7.99
C LEU A 11 9.13 -1.41 -8.74
N VAL A 12 7.96 -1.61 -8.15
CA VAL A 12 6.86 -2.35 -8.79
C VAL A 12 5.73 -1.39 -9.09
N GLU A 13 5.36 -1.29 -10.37
CA GLU A 13 4.33 -0.38 -10.82
C GLU A 13 3.52 -1.01 -11.95
N TYR A 14 2.20 -0.88 -11.89
CA TYR A 14 1.33 -1.38 -12.95
C TYR A 14 1.53 -0.62 -14.27
N HIS A 15 1.71 0.69 -14.19
CA HIS A 15 1.96 1.54 -15.33
C HIS A 15 3.45 1.64 -15.64
N ARG A 16 3.77 2.01 -16.89
CA ARG A 16 5.16 2.29 -17.24
C ARG A 16 5.64 3.55 -16.54
N ILE A 17 6.77 3.44 -15.86
CA ILE A 17 7.43 4.60 -15.27
C ILE A 17 8.00 5.45 -16.40
N HIS A 18 7.48 6.66 -16.54
CA HIS A 18 7.98 7.68 -17.47
C HIS A 18 8.62 8.81 -16.68
N LEU A 19 9.93 8.90 -16.76
CA LEU A 19 10.66 10.00 -16.15
C LEU A 19 10.84 11.13 -17.18
N THR A 20 10.68 12.36 -16.72
CA THR A 20 10.90 13.58 -17.50
C THR A 20 11.87 14.49 -16.77
N SER A 21 12.38 15.52 -17.43
CA SER A 21 13.23 16.54 -16.79
C SER A 21 12.56 17.18 -15.57
N LEU A 22 11.22 17.31 -15.59
CA LEU A 22 10.45 17.83 -14.45
C LEU A 22 10.61 16.95 -13.19
N HIS A 23 10.71 15.64 -13.33
CA HIS A 23 10.91 14.75 -12.17
C HIS A 23 12.22 15.05 -11.45
N ARG A 24 13.28 15.40 -12.19
CA ARG A 24 14.54 15.83 -11.59
C ARG A 24 14.36 17.11 -10.77
N GLU A 25 13.66 18.10 -11.30
CA GLU A 25 13.40 19.36 -10.60
C GLU A 25 12.55 19.14 -9.34
N ILE A 26 11.51 18.32 -9.41
CA ILE A 26 10.66 17.97 -8.25
C ILE A 26 11.48 17.25 -7.17
N LEU A 27 12.38 16.36 -7.56
CA LEU A 27 13.21 15.59 -6.63
C LEU A 27 14.45 16.35 -6.14
N LYS A 28 14.78 17.49 -6.75
CA LYS A 28 15.98 18.27 -6.43
C LYS A 28 16.14 18.58 -4.93
N PRO A 29 15.11 19.06 -4.20
CA PRO A 29 15.25 19.31 -2.76
C PRO A 29 15.60 18.06 -1.95
N LEU A 30 15.12 16.89 -2.38
CA LEU A 30 15.44 15.62 -1.74
C LEU A 30 16.86 15.14 -2.11
N ILE A 31 17.26 15.32 -3.38
CA ILE A 31 18.58 14.96 -3.90
C ILE A 31 19.67 15.76 -3.21
N GLU A 32 19.43 17.06 -2.98
CA GLU A 32 20.36 17.98 -2.34
C GLU A 32 20.29 17.94 -0.80
N SER A 33 19.37 17.17 -0.23
CA SER A 33 19.19 17.10 1.22
C SER A 33 20.33 16.36 1.90
N PRO A 34 21.00 16.97 2.89
CA PRO A 34 22.03 16.30 3.65
C PRO A 34 21.49 15.19 4.58
N THR A 35 20.18 15.19 4.84
CA THR A 35 19.53 14.20 5.73
C THR A 35 19.20 12.89 5.03
N VAL A 36 19.20 12.87 3.69
CA VAL A 36 18.93 11.69 2.87
C VAL A 36 20.03 11.52 1.80
N PRO A 37 21.25 11.18 2.20
CA PRO A 37 22.37 11.07 1.27
C PRO A 37 22.08 9.98 0.21
N ASN A 38 22.73 10.10 -0.95
CA ASN A 38 22.67 9.12 -2.04
C ASN A 38 21.29 8.92 -2.70
N CYS A 39 20.26 9.66 -2.31
CA CYS A 39 18.94 9.51 -2.94
C CYS A 39 18.95 9.90 -4.43
N GLY A 40 19.86 10.78 -4.85
CA GLY A 40 20.05 11.15 -6.24
C GLY A 40 20.64 10.05 -7.12
N GLU A 41 21.28 9.05 -6.54
CA GLU A 41 21.86 7.93 -7.28
C GLU A 41 20.83 7.04 -7.98
N ILE A 42 19.56 7.12 -7.61
CA ILE A 42 18.48 6.38 -8.27
C ILE A 42 18.26 6.79 -9.73
N LEU A 43 18.62 8.03 -10.07
CA LEU A 43 18.48 8.57 -11.42
C LEU A 43 19.83 8.69 -12.13
N THR A 44 19.82 8.43 -13.45
CA THR A 44 20.98 8.75 -14.29
C THR A 44 21.14 10.27 -14.44
N VAL A 45 22.33 10.71 -14.86
CA VAL A 45 22.60 12.12 -15.17
C VAL A 45 22.06 12.60 -16.52
N THR A 46 21.45 11.70 -17.32
CA THR A 46 20.89 11.99 -18.64
C THR A 46 19.66 12.92 -18.55
N ASP A 47 19.30 13.58 -19.64
CA ASP A 47 18.10 14.38 -19.77
C ASP A 47 17.28 13.92 -20.99
N PRO A 48 16.05 13.40 -20.83
CA PRO A 48 15.39 13.15 -19.55
C PRO A 48 16.13 12.08 -18.70
N PRO A 49 15.98 12.09 -17.37
CA PRO A 49 16.62 11.10 -16.51
C PRO A 49 16.00 9.72 -16.73
N THR A 50 16.78 8.67 -16.52
CA THR A 50 16.29 7.30 -16.42
C THR A 50 16.65 6.72 -15.07
N LEU A 51 16.08 5.57 -14.71
CA LEU A 51 16.51 4.86 -13.52
C LEU A 51 17.95 4.37 -13.70
N ASN A 52 18.76 4.53 -12.67
CA ASN A 52 20.10 3.98 -12.65
C ASN A 52 20.03 2.45 -12.41
N PRO A 53 20.41 1.61 -13.39
CA PRO A 53 20.25 0.16 -13.29
C PRO A 53 21.11 -0.48 -12.17
N GLU A 54 22.16 0.18 -11.72
CA GLU A 54 22.97 -0.28 -10.59
C GLU A 54 22.28 -0.07 -9.24
N LYS A 55 21.29 0.84 -9.18
CA LYS A 55 20.62 1.26 -7.95
C LYS A 55 19.15 0.91 -7.91
N ALA A 56 18.51 0.75 -9.07
CA ALA A 56 17.07 0.49 -9.13
C ALA A 56 16.69 -0.39 -10.32
N THR A 57 15.80 -1.34 -10.07
CA THR A 57 15.14 -2.14 -11.11
C THR A 57 13.65 -1.85 -11.10
N ALA A 58 13.08 -1.48 -12.25
CA ALA A 58 11.66 -1.29 -12.42
C ALA A 58 11.00 -2.57 -12.95
N HIS A 59 9.96 -3.01 -12.27
CA HIS A 59 9.11 -4.13 -12.67
C HIS A 59 7.73 -3.59 -13.05
N ARG A 60 7.23 -4.01 -14.22
CA ARG A 60 5.90 -3.64 -14.67
C ARG A 60 4.93 -4.78 -14.44
N GLY A 61 3.84 -4.50 -13.75
CA GLY A 61 2.75 -5.46 -13.52
C GLY A 61 2.31 -5.50 -12.06
N PHE A 62 1.48 -6.49 -11.77
CA PHE A 62 1.05 -6.77 -10.40
C PHE A 62 2.14 -7.56 -9.65
N LEU A 63 2.34 -7.22 -8.39
CA LEU A 63 3.38 -7.82 -7.56
C LEU A 63 3.26 -9.35 -7.50
N GLU A 64 2.05 -9.86 -7.37
CA GLU A 64 1.76 -11.30 -7.28
C GLU A 64 2.18 -12.11 -8.51
N ASN A 65 2.36 -11.44 -9.65
CA ASN A 65 2.80 -12.05 -10.91
C ASN A 65 4.31 -11.94 -11.16
N LEU A 66 5.04 -11.26 -10.26
CA LEU A 66 6.47 -11.07 -10.41
C LEU A 66 7.25 -12.21 -9.76
N ASN A 67 8.37 -12.55 -10.40
CA ASN A 67 9.34 -13.49 -9.87
C ASN A 67 10.66 -12.76 -9.58
N ILE A 68 10.74 -12.16 -8.39
CA ILE A 68 11.97 -11.56 -7.89
C ILE A 68 12.66 -12.63 -7.03
N ASN A 69 13.78 -13.17 -7.54
CA ASN A 69 14.50 -14.27 -6.90
C ASN A 69 15.49 -13.79 -5.82
N GLU A 70 15.67 -12.48 -5.70
CA GLU A 70 16.55 -11.89 -4.71
C GLU A 70 15.90 -11.87 -3.33
N GLN A 71 16.72 -11.98 -2.29
CA GLN A 71 16.27 -11.89 -0.90
C GLN A 71 16.24 -10.42 -0.48
N ILE A 72 15.01 -9.90 -0.33
CA ILE A 72 14.75 -8.50 0.03
C ILE A 72 14.76 -8.35 1.55
N GLU A 73 15.39 -7.30 2.05
CA GLU A 73 15.42 -6.99 3.48
C GLU A 73 14.17 -6.25 3.94
N PHE A 74 13.62 -5.41 3.06
CA PHE A 74 12.52 -4.52 3.40
C PHE A 74 11.57 -4.33 2.22
N VAL A 75 10.29 -4.55 2.43
CA VAL A 75 9.20 -4.28 1.48
C VAL A 75 8.31 -3.18 2.05
N TYR A 76 7.92 -2.22 1.23
CA TYR A 76 6.93 -1.23 1.65
C TYR A 76 5.94 -0.90 0.52
N SER A 77 4.73 -0.49 0.92
CA SER A 77 3.74 0.09 0.02
C SER A 77 2.96 1.20 0.73
N PHE A 78 2.52 2.17 -0.06
CA PHE A 78 1.68 3.27 0.38
C PHE A 78 0.47 3.37 -0.54
N ASP A 79 -0.73 3.28 0.02
CA ASP A 79 -2.01 3.44 -0.68
C ASP A 79 -2.13 2.51 -1.91
N VAL A 80 -1.77 1.23 -1.72
CA VAL A 80 -1.77 0.20 -2.77
C VAL A 80 -2.67 -0.97 -2.39
N VAL A 81 -2.54 -1.48 -1.15
CA VAL A 81 -3.12 -2.76 -0.74
C VAL A 81 -4.64 -2.71 -0.67
N GLU A 82 -5.22 -1.55 -0.41
CA GLU A 82 -6.67 -1.32 -0.46
C GLU A 82 -7.28 -1.56 -1.84
N HIS A 83 -6.46 -1.51 -2.90
CA HIS A 83 -6.84 -1.79 -4.27
C HIS A 83 -6.57 -3.23 -4.71
N VAL A 84 -5.92 -4.03 -3.86
CA VAL A 84 -5.55 -5.42 -4.18
C VAL A 84 -6.73 -6.36 -3.97
N GLU A 85 -7.14 -7.06 -5.02
CA GLU A 85 -8.22 -8.06 -4.95
C GLU A 85 -7.73 -9.39 -4.32
N ASP A 86 -6.53 -9.84 -4.67
CA ASP A 86 -5.90 -11.05 -4.15
C ASP A 86 -4.87 -10.72 -3.06
N LEU A 87 -5.36 -10.47 -1.85
CA LEU A 87 -4.49 -10.18 -0.70
C LEU A 87 -3.54 -11.34 -0.38
N ASP A 88 -3.99 -12.59 -0.54
CA ASP A 88 -3.16 -13.75 -0.27
C ASP A 88 -2.03 -13.89 -1.29
N GLY A 89 -2.30 -13.63 -2.56
CA GLY A 89 -1.28 -13.56 -3.60
C GLY A 89 -0.27 -12.46 -3.35
N PHE A 90 -0.74 -11.26 -3.00
CA PHE A 90 0.10 -10.10 -2.70
C PHE A 90 1.02 -10.36 -1.50
N PHE A 91 0.47 -10.69 -0.33
CA PHE A 91 1.28 -10.95 0.87
C PHE A 91 2.11 -12.23 0.78
N GLY A 92 1.63 -13.23 0.05
CA GLY A 92 2.41 -14.41 -0.29
C GLY A 92 3.65 -14.06 -1.11
N CYS A 93 3.53 -13.14 -2.06
CA CYS A 93 4.67 -12.64 -2.83
C CYS A 93 5.62 -11.83 -1.94
N CYS A 94 5.12 -10.88 -1.14
CA CYS A 94 5.94 -10.15 -0.16
C CYS A 94 6.74 -11.11 0.73
N SER A 95 6.07 -12.12 1.26
CA SER A 95 6.71 -13.12 2.13
C SER A 95 7.77 -13.94 1.40
N ARG A 96 7.54 -14.34 0.14
CA ARG A 96 8.55 -15.08 -0.65
C ARG A 96 9.81 -14.26 -0.88
N MET A 97 9.64 -12.98 -1.25
CA MET A 97 10.76 -12.08 -1.52
C MET A 97 11.55 -11.70 -0.27
N LEU A 98 10.88 -11.52 0.86
CA LEU A 98 11.57 -11.17 2.12
C LEU A 98 12.49 -12.28 2.58
N ARG A 99 13.72 -11.94 3.01
CA ARG A 99 14.56 -12.86 3.76
C ARG A 99 13.91 -13.21 5.12
N PRO A 100 14.26 -14.35 5.76
CA PRO A 100 13.84 -14.61 7.13
C PRO A 100 14.20 -13.44 8.05
N GLY A 101 13.26 -12.97 8.86
CA GLY A 101 13.43 -11.79 9.70
C GLY A 101 13.36 -10.45 8.97
N GLY A 102 13.19 -10.43 7.64
CA GLY A 102 12.95 -9.21 6.87
C GLY A 102 11.64 -8.54 7.25
N LEU A 103 11.57 -7.23 7.05
CA LEU A 103 10.44 -6.40 7.47
C LEU A 103 9.57 -5.98 6.30
N SER A 104 8.27 -5.81 6.55
CA SER A 104 7.40 -5.08 5.64
C SER A 104 6.68 -3.95 6.36
N LEU A 105 6.45 -2.86 5.63
CA LEU A 105 5.68 -1.70 6.08
C LEU A 105 4.65 -1.37 5.02
N HIS A 106 3.39 -1.36 5.40
CA HIS A 106 2.29 -1.04 4.49
C HIS A 106 1.42 0.04 5.12
N LYS A 107 1.21 1.13 4.39
CA LYS A 107 0.20 2.13 4.70
C LYS A 107 -1.05 1.80 3.87
N PHE A 108 -2.21 1.83 4.51
CA PHE A 108 -3.50 1.59 3.88
C PHE A 108 -4.41 2.80 4.06
N ASP A 109 -5.15 3.17 3.05
CA ASP A 109 -6.33 4.02 3.17
C ASP A 109 -7.59 3.20 2.88
N LEU A 110 -8.29 2.80 3.93
CA LEU A 110 -9.50 1.98 3.87
C LEU A 110 -10.78 2.81 3.70
N SER A 111 -10.66 4.12 3.56
CA SER A 111 -11.80 5.01 3.33
C SER A 111 -12.27 4.98 1.87
N GLY A 112 -13.45 5.53 1.64
CA GLY A 112 -13.93 5.75 0.27
C GLY A 112 -13.09 6.79 -0.45
N HIS A 113 -12.61 6.44 -1.65
CA HIS A 113 -11.89 7.36 -2.50
C HIS A 113 -12.83 7.94 -3.56
N GLU A 114 -12.91 9.26 -3.64
CA GLU A 114 -13.33 10.13 -4.75
C GLU A 114 -14.38 9.58 -5.76
N PHE A 115 -15.48 9.00 -5.27
CA PHE A 115 -16.43 8.43 -6.25
C PHE A 115 -17.50 9.41 -6.74
N PHE A 116 -17.95 10.35 -5.89
CA PHE A 116 -19.05 11.27 -6.26
C PHE A 116 -18.91 12.67 -5.67
N GLU A 117 -18.32 12.84 -4.50
CA GLU A 117 -18.15 14.11 -3.81
C GLU A 117 -16.78 14.17 -3.13
N ASP A 118 -16.13 15.31 -3.20
CA ASP A 118 -14.92 15.58 -2.46
C ASP A 118 -15.22 16.64 -1.38
N PRO A 119 -15.10 16.31 -0.07
CA PRO A 119 -14.71 15.01 0.49
C PRO A 119 -15.93 14.06 0.64
N MET A 120 -15.82 12.84 0.13
CA MET A 120 -16.80 11.79 0.41
C MET A 120 -16.71 11.35 1.87
N PRO A 121 -17.85 11.17 2.58
CA PRO A 121 -17.82 10.59 3.92
C PRO A 121 -17.16 9.20 3.90
N PRO A 122 -16.23 8.93 4.81
CA PRO A 122 -15.23 7.88 4.62
C PRO A 122 -15.77 6.44 4.55
N LEU A 123 -16.95 6.17 5.12
CA LEU A 123 -17.57 4.84 5.13
C LEU A 123 -18.86 4.75 4.29
N ASP A 124 -19.27 5.80 3.60
CA ASP A 124 -20.53 5.81 2.86
C ASP A 124 -20.55 4.75 1.75
N PHE A 125 -19.40 4.47 1.12
CA PHE A 125 -19.29 3.40 0.13
C PHE A 125 -19.59 2.00 0.71
N GLN A 126 -19.46 1.80 2.01
CA GLN A 126 -19.80 0.56 2.71
C GLN A 126 -21.31 0.39 2.97
N THR A 127 -22.13 1.39 2.61
CA THR A 127 -23.59 1.29 2.70
C THR A 127 -24.21 0.61 1.47
N TYR A 128 -23.48 0.56 0.35
CA TYR A 128 -23.96 -0.10 -0.85
C TYR A 128 -23.87 -1.61 -0.75
N PRO A 129 -24.90 -2.36 -1.18
CA PRO A 129 -24.79 -3.81 -1.34
C PRO A 129 -23.62 -4.16 -2.26
N THR A 130 -22.89 -5.22 -1.94
CA THR A 130 -21.66 -5.61 -2.68
C THR A 130 -21.90 -5.76 -4.18
N TRP A 131 -23.04 -6.29 -4.61
CA TRP A 131 -23.38 -6.43 -6.03
C TRP A 131 -23.51 -5.08 -6.74
N LEU A 132 -24.16 -4.10 -6.07
CA LEU A 132 -24.35 -2.75 -6.63
C LEU A 132 -23.03 -2.00 -6.66
N PHE A 133 -22.24 -2.10 -5.60
CA PHE A 133 -20.88 -1.54 -5.54
C PHE A 133 -20.03 -2.04 -6.71
N ASN A 134 -20.08 -3.34 -6.99
CA ASN A 134 -19.31 -3.95 -8.08
C ASN A 134 -19.75 -3.50 -9.49
N ILE A 135 -21.01 -3.08 -9.64
CA ILE A 135 -21.52 -2.54 -10.90
C ILE A 135 -21.13 -1.07 -11.08
N ILE A 136 -21.29 -0.27 -10.01
CA ILE A 136 -21.08 1.19 -10.09
C ILE A 136 -19.60 1.54 -10.18
N PHE A 137 -18.75 0.82 -9.45
CA PHE A 137 -17.34 1.17 -9.33
C PHE A 137 -16.45 0.22 -10.13
N PRO A 138 -15.73 0.74 -11.13
CA PRO A 138 -14.77 -0.05 -11.90
C PRO A 138 -13.68 -0.63 -11.00
N LYS A 139 -13.34 -1.89 -11.22
CA LYS A 139 -12.37 -2.65 -10.41
C LYS A 139 -11.03 -1.93 -10.17
N TYR A 140 -10.52 -1.24 -11.17
CA TYR A 140 -9.20 -0.58 -11.14
C TYR A 140 -9.19 0.81 -10.46
N ARG A 141 -10.35 1.30 -10.00
CA ARG A 141 -10.47 2.63 -9.36
C ARG A 141 -11.09 2.60 -7.97
N ARG A 142 -11.34 1.41 -7.43
CA ARG A 142 -12.00 1.27 -6.14
C ARG A 142 -11.04 0.69 -5.12
N ALA A 143 -11.12 1.20 -3.89
CA ALA A 143 -10.77 0.37 -2.76
C ALA A 143 -11.69 -0.85 -2.75
N VAL A 144 -11.15 -2.06 -2.59
CA VAL A 144 -11.90 -3.33 -2.71
C VAL A 144 -12.91 -3.49 -1.57
N GLY A 145 -12.90 -2.54 -0.62
CA GLY A 145 -13.76 -2.54 0.56
C GLY A 145 -13.31 -3.57 1.60
N ASN A 146 -12.03 -3.91 1.60
CA ASN A 146 -11.41 -4.70 2.63
C ASN A 146 -11.43 -3.96 3.98
N PHE A 147 -11.49 -4.72 5.05
CA PHE A 147 -11.32 -4.20 6.41
C PHE A 147 -9.95 -4.58 6.95
N ALA A 148 -9.51 -3.89 7.98
CA ALA A 148 -8.19 -4.11 8.57
C ALA A 148 -7.97 -5.56 9.02
N ASP A 149 -8.98 -6.21 9.61
CA ASP A 149 -8.93 -7.62 10.03
C ASP A 149 -8.65 -8.57 8.87
N THR A 150 -9.31 -8.37 7.73
CA THR A 150 -9.10 -9.19 6.52
C THR A 150 -7.67 -9.10 6.02
N ILE A 151 -7.09 -7.88 6.04
CA ILE A 151 -5.70 -7.65 5.66
C ILE A 151 -4.76 -8.34 6.66
N PHE A 152 -5.00 -8.18 7.97
CA PHE A 152 -4.17 -8.78 9.02
C PHE A 152 -4.18 -10.30 8.95
N ASP A 153 -5.34 -10.90 8.69
CA ASP A 153 -5.47 -12.36 8.56
C ASP A 153 -4.69 -12.87 7.35
N SER A 154 -4.74 -12.17 6.22
CA SER A 154 -3.94 -12.52 5.04
C SER A 154 -2.44 -12.39 5.30
N MET A 155 -1.98 -11.33 5.99
CA MET A 155 -0.58 -11.17 6.38
C MET A 155 -0.12 -12.36 7.25
N LYS A 156 -0.87 -12.68 8.33
CA LYS A 156 -0.55 -13.78 9.25
C LYS A 156 -0.53 -15.12 8.54
N LYS A 157 -1.52 -15.39 7.69
CA LYS A 157 -1.62 -16.62 6.88
C LYS A 157 -0.39 -16.82 6.01
N ASN A 158 0.18 -15.76 5.50
CA ASN A 158 1.37 -15.76 4.66
C ASN A 158 2.69 -15.65 5.44
N GLY A 159 2.67 -15.85 6.77
CA GLY A 159 3.87 -15.89 7.60
C GLY A 159 4.50 -14.54 7.90
N LEU A 160 3.71 -13.47 7.76
CA LEU A 160 4.09 -12.12 8.16
C LEU A 160 3.52 -11.84 9.56
N GLU A 161 4.37 -11.79 10.56
CA GLU A 161 3.97 -11.50 11.95
C GLU A 161 3.85 -9.99 12.15
N ILE A 162 2.65 -9.53 12.49
CA ILE A 162 2.39 -8.12 12.75
C ILE A 162 3.11 -7.70 14.03
N GLN A 163 4.01 -6.74 13.91
CA GLN A 163 4.81 -6.18 14.99
C GLN A 163 4.16 -4.90 15.55
N ALA A 164 3.55 -4.10 14.68
CA ALA A 164 2.88 -2.87 15.08
C ALA A 164 1.73 -2.53 14.12
N VAL A 165 0.67 -1.95 14.68
CA VAL A 165 -0.43 -1.31 13.96
C VAL A 165 -0.50 0.12 14.48
N ILE A 166 -0.35 1.09 13.59
CA ILE A 166 -0.33 2.52 13.92
C ILE A 166 -1.51 3.17 13.21
N PRO A 167 -2.64 3.43 13.89
CA PRO A 167 -3.74 4.19 13.34
C PRO A 167 -3.29 5.62 13.01
N ILE A 168 -3.56 6.08 11.78
CA ILE A 168 -3.33 7.47 11.35
C ILE A 168 -4.64 8.23 11.43
N ARG A 169 -5.73 7.62 10.94
CA ARG A 169 -7.06 8.22 10.93
C ARG A 169 -8.11 7.17 11.30
N THR A 170 -9.05 7.59 12.13
CA THR A 170 -10.22 6.80 12.51
C THR A 170 -11.50 7.57 12.21
N ALA A 171 -12.58 6.86 12.00
CA ALA A 171 -13.90 7.47 11.86
C ALA A 171 -14.32 8.15 13.17
N GLU A 172 -14.84 9.37 13.05
CA GLU A 172 -15.39 10.10 14.19
C GLU A 172 -16.52 9.30 14.84
N PRO A 173 -16.57 9.20 16.20
CA PRO A 173 -17.57 8.40 16.89
C PRO A 173 -19.01 8.73 16.53
N ASP A 174 -19.35 10.02 16.44
CA ASP A 174 -20.69 10.48 16.10
C ASP A 174 -21.08 10.13 14.65
N TYR A 175 -20.12 10.18 13.72
CA TYR A 175 -20.32 9.75 12.36
C TYR A 175 -20.51 8.23 12.28
N LEU A 176 -19.65 7.48 12.97
CA LEU A 176 -19.74 6.02 13.00
C LEU A 176 -21.09 5.54 13.56
N GLU A 177 -21.58 6.17 14.63
CA GLU A 177 -22.88 5.85 15.21
C GLU A 177 -24.03 6.07 14.22
N LYS A 178 -24.02 7.21 13.50
CA LYS A 178 -25.04 7.55 12.49
C LYS A 178 -25.01 6.63 11.28
N ILE A 179 -23.82 6.22 10.82
CA ILE A 179 -23.66 5.40 9.62
C ILE A 179 -23.85 3.90 9.89
N TRP A 180 -23.55 3.46 11.13
CA TRP A 180 -23.52 2.04 11.51
C TRP A 180 -24.75 1.23 11.08
N PRO A 181 -26.00 1.67 11.32
CA PRO A 181 -27.18 0.92 10.91
C PRO A 181 -27.35 0.81 9.40
N LYS A 182 -26.71 1.68 8.63
CA LYS A 182 -26.74 1.71 7.16
C LYS A 182 -25.65 0.89 6.52
N LEU A 183 -24.61 0.54 7.27
CA LEU A 183 -23.50 -0.24 6.74
C LEU A 183 -23.97 -1.63 6.30
N ARG A 184 -23.35 -2.17 5.25
CA ARG A 184 -23.59 -3.53 4.79
C ARG A 184 -23.35 -4.57 5.90
N LYS A 185 -23.98 -5.73 5.77
CA LYS A 185 -23.98 -6.77 6.80
C LYS A 185 -22.54 -7.19 7.20
N GLU A 186 -21.65 -7.29 6.22
CA GLU A 186 -20.25 -7.69 6.41
C GLU A 186 -19.49 -6.72 7.32
N ALA A 187 -19.76 -5.42 7.22
CA ALA A 187 -19.21 -4.42 8.13
C ALA A 187 -19.77 -4.58 9.54
N ARG A 188 -21.09 -4.73 9.67
CA ARG A 188 -21.78 -4.82 10.96
C ARG A 188 -21.52 -6.11 11.75
N LEU A 189 -20.94 -7.13 11.12
CA LEU A 189 -20.50 -8.36 11.78
C LEU A 189 -19.12 -8.21 12.46
N ARG A 190 -18.41 -7.13 12.19
CA ARG A 190 -17.13 -6.80 12.80
C ARG A 190 -17.32 -5.93 14.04
N ASP A 191 -16.29 -5.85 14.86
CA ASP A 191 -16.26 -4.87 15.94
C ASP A 191 -16.16 -3.43 15.37
N ARG A 192 -16.64 -2.48 16.17
CA ARG A 192 -16.68 -1.06 15.75
C ARG A 192 -15.29 -0.46 15.59
N GLU A 193 -14.34 -0.91 16.37
CA GLU A 193 -12.95 -0.41 16.32
C GLU A 193 -12.30 -0.79 14.98
N THR A 194 -12.47 -2.03 14.55
CA THR A 194 -11.99 -2.49 13.23
C THR A 194 -12.61 -1.69 12.07
N VAL A 195 -13.92 -1.44 12.12
CA VAL A 195 -14.61 -0.67 11.06
C VAL A 195 -14.24 0.81 11.11
N ALA A 196 -13.91 1.34 12.29
CA ALA A 196 -13.49 2.72 12.46
C ALA A 196 -12.10 3.02 11.89
N LEU A 197 -11.24 2.02 11.70
CA LEU A 197 -9.92 2.21 11.11
C LEU A 197 -10.06 2.65 9.65
N LEU A 198 -9.67 3.88 9.36
CA LEU A 198 -9.73 4.47 8.02
C LEU A 198 -8.36 4.48 7.36
N GLU A 199 -7.34 4.86 8.12
CA GLU A 199 -5.97 4.97 7.61
C GLU A 199 -5.01 4.47 8.68
N LEU A 200 -4.10 3.58 8.30
CA LEU A 200 -3.19 2.96 9.24
C LEU A 200 -1.88 2.52 8.57
N ILE A 201 -0.82 2.43 9.39
CA ILE A 201 0.42 1.78 9.01
C ILE A 201 0.51 0.45 9.74
N VAL A 202 0.87 -0.60 9.03
CA VAL A 202 1.17 -1.91 9.60
C VAL A 202 2.63 -2.25 9.33
N ILE A 203 3.34 -2.60 10.39
CA ILE A 203 4.69 -3.13 10.32
C ILE A 203 4.62 -4.63 10.62
N SER A 204 5.19 -5.44 9.76
CA SER A 204 5.28 -6.87 9.98
C SER A 204 6.68 -7.42 9.71
N GLN A 205 6.94 -8.59 10.24
CA GLN A 205 8.21 -9.31 10.08
C GLN A 205 7.94 -10.71 9.53
N LYS A 206 8.74 -11.12 8.55
CA LYS A 206 8.72 -12.51 8.10
C LYS A 206 9.26 -13.42 9.20
N ARG A 207 8.53 -14.50 9.51
CA ARG A 207 8.94 -15.50 10.50
C ARG A 207 10.35 -16.00 10.23
N LEU A 208 11.12 -16.14 11.31
CA LEU A 208 12.34 -16.91 11.30
C LEU A 208 11.94 -18.40 11.16
N LYS A 209 12.51 -19.05 10.18
CA LYS A 209 12.34 -20.51 10.08
C LYS A 209 13.24 -21.22 11.07
#